data_eb76577cee89ca265ede87b923d0b4a0
#
_entry.id   eb76577cee89ca265ede87b923d0b4a0
#
_cell.length_a   1.000
_cell.length_b   1.000
_cell.length_c   1.000
_cell.angle_alpha   90.00
_cell.angle_beta   90.00
_cell.angle_gamma   90.00
#
_symmetry.space_group_name_H-M   'P 1'
#
loop_
_entity.id
_entity.type
_entity.pdbx_description
1 polymer ?
#
loop_
_entity_poly.entity_id
_entity_poly.type
_entity_poly.pdbx_seq_one_letter_code
_entity_poly.pdbx_strand_id
1 'polypeptide(L)'
;MKLLTANQKVKNKKPIAIKDLKYIKSMAPLKELLDGESLNYPIEVKEHIVSEVPRFGVLGIPYIEKEYSVWRGSQRVQAAIKLGYTHIEGVIINERT
;
A
#
# COMPACT_ATOMS: atom_id res chain seq x y z
N MET A 1 -13.81 -6.47 -0.59
CA MET A 1 -12.52 -5.82 -0.26
C MET A 1 -12.48 -5.54 1.24
N LYS A 2 -11.44 -5.96 1.92
CA LYS A 2 -11.23 -5.63 3.34
C LYS A 2 -10.13 -4.57 3.43
N LEU A 3 -10.52 -3.35 3.78
CA LEU A 3 -9.63 -2.19 3.81
C LEU A 3 -9.25 -1.82 5.23
N LEU A 4 -7.95 -1.72 5.50
CA LEU A 4 -7.45 -1.14 6.74
C LEU A 4 -7.35 0.37 6.57
N THR A 5 -8.21 1.10 7.27
CA THR A 5 -8.29 2.56 7.19
C THR A 5 -7.30 3.24 8.11
N ALA A 6 -6.96 4.49 7.81
CA ALA A 6 -6.14 5.35 8.67
C ALA A 6 -6.95 6.56 9.10
N ASN A 7 -6.86 6.91 10.38
CA ASN A 7 -7.66 7.98 10.98
C ASN A 7 -7.22 9.37 10.53
N GLN A 8 -5.92 9.56 10.32
CA GLN A 8 -5.40 10.85 9.89
C GLN A 8 -5.95 11.22 8.52
N LYS A 9 -6.54 12.38 8.41
CA LYS A 9 -7.01 12.91 7.13
C LYS A 9 -5.85 13.53 6.40
N VAL A 10 -5.42 12.87 5.34
CA VAL A 10 -4.33 13.31 4.49
C VAL A 10 -4.86 13.45 3.08
N LYS A 11 -4.54 14.57 2.45
CA LYS A 11 -4.81 14.76 1.02
C LYS A 11 -4.07 13.68 0.23
N ASN A 12 -4.68 13.08 -0.75
CA ASN A 12 -4.11 11.99 -1.56
C ASN A 12 -4.03 10.62 -0.85
N LYS A 13 -4.64 10.47 0.32
CA LYS A 13 -4.79 9.16 0.94
C LYS A 13 -5.71 8.28 0.08
N LYS A 14 -5.27 7.07 -0.24
CA LYS A 14 -6.06 6.15 -1.04
C LYS A 14 -5.86 4.70 -0.62
N PRO A 15 -6.80 3.79 -0.93
CA PRO A 15 -6.58 2.37 -0.73
C PRO A 15 -5.50 1.86 -1.67
N ILE A 16 -4.58 1.07 -1.13
CA ILE A 16 -3.51 0.42 -1.89
C ILE A 16 -3.66 -1.07 -1.70
N ALA A 17 -3.69 -1.83 -2.80
CA ALA A 17 -3.76 -3.28 -2.73
C ALA A 17 -2.47 -3.83 -2.14
N ILE A 18 -2.57 -4.63 -1.07
CA ILE A 18 -1.41 -5.19 -0.38
C ILE A 18 -0.58 -6.07 -1.33
N LYS A 19 -1.24 -6.78 -2.25
CA LYS A 19 -0.57 -7.61 -3.25
C LYS A 19 0.39 -6.83 -4.16
N ASP A 20 0.19 -5.52 -4.31
CA ASP A 20 1.02 -4.66 -5.16
C ASP A 20 2.20 -4.05 -4.41
N LEU A 21 2.27 -4.25 -3.09
CA LEU A 21 3.36 -3.72 -2.26
C LEU A 21 4.59 -4.63 -2.36
N LYS A 22 5.73 -4.00 -2.59
CA LYS A 22 7.03 -4.67 -2.70
C LYS A 22 7.99 -4.10 -1.65
N TYR A 23 9.10 -4.78 -1.44
CA TYR A 23 10.19 -4.33 -0.56
C TYR A 23 9.71 -4.04 0.87
N ILE A 24 8.79 -4.87 1.37
CA ILE A 24 8.31 -4.79 2.75
C ILE A 24 9.42 -5.34 3.65
N LYS A 25 9.88 -4.53 4.59
CA LYS A 25 10.89 -4.98 5.54
C LYS A 25 10.32 -6.07 6.44
N SER A 26 11.11 -7.10 6.71
CA SER A 26 10.74 -8.13 7.67
C SER A 26 10.84 -7.56 9.07
N MET A 27 9.68 -7.30 9.68
CA MET A 27 9.57 -6.72 11.01
C MET A 27 8.48 -7.46 11.78
N ALA A 28 8.53 -7.42 13.10
CA ALA A 28 7.44 -7.93 13.91
C ALA A 28 6.15 -7.15 13.60
N PRO A 29 4.98 -7.82 13.50
CA PRO A 29 3.72 -7.13 13.31
C PRO A 29 3.44 -6.14 14.45
N LEU A 30 2.67 -5.10 14.15
CA LEU A 30 2.25 -4.12 15.14
C LEU A 30 1.33 -4.81 16.16
N LYS A 31 1.81 -4.98 17.39
CA LYS A 31 1.13 -5.78 18.42
C LYS A 31 -0.17 -5.15 18.91
N GLU A 32 -0.26 -3.83 18.81
CA GLU A 32 -1.37 -3.05 19.37
C GLU A 32 -2.57 -2.98 18.43
N LEU A 33 -2.42 -3.42 17.18
CA LEU A 33 -3.50 -3.37 16.22
C LEU A 33 -4.39 -4.60 16.38
N LEU A 34 -5.64 -4.36 16.75
CA LEU A 34 -6.67 -5.39 16.85
C LEU A 34 -7.53 -5.39 15.58
N ASP A 35 -8.18 -6.52 15.32
CA ASP A 35 -9.09 -6.62 14.18
C ASP A 35 -10.24 -5.61 14.34
N GLY A 36 -10.50 -4.85 13.28
CA GLY A 36 -11.51 -3.79 13.29
C GLY A 36 -11.00 -2.42 13.71
N GLU A 37 -9.76 -2.31 14.21
CA GLU A 37 -9.17 -1.02 14.51
C GLU A 37 -8.62 -0.34 13.25
N SER A 38 -8.59 1.00 13.28
CA SER A 38 -7.96 1.80 12.24
C SER A 38 -6.55 2.21 12.64
N LEU A 39 -5.71 2.45 11.65
CA LEU A 39 -4.38 3.02 11.86
C LEU A 39 -4.49 4.50 12.25
N ASN A 40 -3.51 5.03 12.97
CA ASN A 40 -3.44 6.46 13.23
C ASN A 40 -3.00 7.21 11.97
N TYR A 41 -2.03 6.67 11.24
CA TYR A 41 -1.45 7.30 10.05
C TYR A 41 -1.50 6.33 8.87
N PRO A 42 -1.72 6.85 7.63
CA PRO A 42 -1.57 6.00 6.45
C PRO A 42 -0.11 5.59 6.25
N ILE A 43 0.10 4.48 5.55
CA ILE A 43 1.45 4.10 5.16
C ILE A 43 1.96 5.04 4.07
N GLU A 44 3.28 5.10 3.91
CA GLU A 44 3.91 5.86 2.83
C GLU A 44 4.57 4.89 1.86
N VAL A 45 4.29 5.05 0.58
CA VAL A 45 4.84 4.19 -0.48
C VAL A 45 5.44 5.04 -1.59
N LYS A 46 6.44 4.48 -2.27
CA LYS A 46 7.00 5.06 -3.49
C LYS A 46 6.50 4.26 -4.68
N GLU A 47 6.09 4.97 -5.73
CA GLU A 47 5.64 4.37 -6.97
C GLU A 47 6.80 4.27 -7.95
N HIS A 48 6.96 3.10 -8.56
CA HIS A 48 7.97 2.84 -9.58
C HIS A 48 7.29 2.32 -10.84
N ILE A 49 7.66 2.89 -11.98
CA ILE A 49 7.22 2.38 -13.29
C ILE A 49 8.11 1.19 -13.64
N VAL A 50 7.51 0.03 -13.80
CA VAL A 50 8.22 -1.22 -14.14
C VAL A 50 8.63 -1.22 -15.60
N SER A 51 7.74 -0.73 -16.48
CA SER A 51 8.00 -0.68 -17.91
C SER A 51 7.34 0.55 -18.52
N GLU A 52 8.09 1.26 -19.37
CA GLU A 52 7.55 2.39 -20.14
C GLU A 52 6.67 1.92 -21.30
N VAL A 53 6.79 0.66 -21.70
CA VAL A 53 5.96 0.07 -22.75
C VAL A 53 4.64 -0.37 -22.12
N PRO A 54 3.50 0.13 -22.62
CA PRO A 54 2.21 -0.28 -22.09
C PRO A 54 1.98 -1.78 -22.25
N ARG A 55 1.38 -2.38 -21.22
CA ARG A 55 0.87 -3.75 -21.29
C ARG A 55 -0.62 -3.71 -21.57
N PHE A 56 -1.16 -4.81 -22.03
CA PHE A 56 -2.59 -4.91 -22.32
C PHE A 56 -3.25 -5.83 -21.32
N GLY A 57 -4.33 -5.32 -20.71
CA GLY A 57 -5.14 -6.09 -19.78
C GLY A 57 -6.09 -7.04 -20.52
N VAL A 58 -6.93 -7.73 -19.73
CA VAL A 58 -7.88 -8.74 -20.21
C VAL A 58 -8.82 -8.21 -21.30
N LEU A 59 -9.20 -6.93 -21.20
CA LEU A 59 -10.11 -6.30 -22.16
C LEU A 59 -9.35 -5.55 -23.27
N GLY A 60 -8.05 -5.75 -23.40
CA GLY A 60 -7.23 -5.05 -24.40
C GLY A 60 -6.99 -3.58 -24.07
N ILE A 61 -7.32 -3.13 -22.87
CA ILE A 61 -7.08 -1.75 -22.43
C ILE A 61 -5.61 -1.61 -22.03
N PRO A 62 -4.86 -0.65 -22.61
CA PRO A 62 -3.47 -0.47 -22.24
C PRO A 62 -3.32 0.11 -20.84
N TYR A 63 -2.30 -0.34 -20.12
CA TYR A 63 -1.94 0.20 -18.81
C TYR A 63 -0.42 0.20 -18.63
N ILE A 64 0.07 1.06 -17.77
CA ILE A 64 1.48 1.10 -17.37
C ILE A 64 1.63 0.29 -16.07
N GLU A 65 2.50 -0.71 -16.10
CA GLU A 65 2.77 -1.54 -14.93
C GLU A 65 3.57 -0.75 -13.90
N LYS A 66 3.09 -0.76 -12.66
CA LYS A 66 3.70 -0.04 -11.55
C LYS A 66 3.93 -0.96 -10.37
N GLU A 67 4.97 -0.68 -9.61
CA GLU A 67 5.24 -1.31 -8.32
C GLU A 67 5.26 -0.25 -7.22
N TYR A 68 4.91 -0.64 -6.02
CA TYR A 68 4.94 0.23 -4.86
C TYR A 68 5.91 -0.32 -3.83
N SER A 69 6.89 0.50 -3.42
CA SER A 69 7.80 0.18 -2.34
C SER A 69 7.29 0.79 -1.05
N VAL A 70 7.22 0.02 0.02
CA VAL A 70 6.82 0.55 1.33
C VAL A 70 7.99 1.37 1.90
N TRP A 71 7.80 2.69 1.98
CA TRP A 71 8.76 3.63 2.54
C TRP A 71 8.64 3.72 4.06
N ARG A 72 7.42 3.88 4.55
CA ARG A 72 7.10 3.88 5.97
C ARG A 72 5.85 3.06 6.22
N GLY A 73 5.87 2.27 7.28
CA GLY A 73 4.72 1.50 7.71
C GLY A 73 4.82 0.01 7.46
N SER A 74 6.02 -0.55 7.30
CA SER A 74 6.18 -2.00 7.11
C SER A 74 5.52 -2.81 8.23
N GLN A 75 5.60 -2.38 9.49
CA GLN A 75 4.91 -3.04 10.59
C GLN A 75 3.39 -3.00 10.42
N ARG A 76 2.86 -1.88 9.94
CA ARG A 76 1.43 -1.73 9.67
C ARG A 76 0.97 -2.65 8.56
N VAL A 77 1.78 -2.78 7.50
CA VAL A 77 1.50 -3.73 6.41
C VAL A 77 1.53 -5.17 6.91
N GLN A 78 2.51 -5.53 7.73
CA GLN A 78 2.60 -6.87 8.33
C GLN A 78 1.37 -7.18 9.18
N ALA A 79 0.94 -6.22 10.00
CA ALA A 79 -0.27 -6.37 10.80
C ALA A 79 -1.52 -6.55 9.93
N ALA A 80 -1.62 -5.79 8.84
CA ALA A 80 -2.73 -5.90 7.89
C ALA A 80 -2.78 -7.28 7.25
N ILE A 81 -1.65 -7.81 6.82
CA ILE A 81 -1.55 -9.15 6.25
C ILE A 81 -2.00 -10.19 7.27
N LYS A 82 -1.52 -10.10 8.50
CA LYS A 82 -1.86 -11.03 9.58
C LYS A 82 -3.35 -11.04 9.87
N LEU A 83 -4.02 -9.90 9.80
CA LEU A 83 -5.44 -9.75 10.07
C LEU A 83 -6.33 -10.01 8.84
N GLY A 84 -5.74 -10.36 7.69
CA GLY A 84 -6.49 -10.71 6.49
C GLY A 84 -7.00 -9.55 5.67
N TYR A 85 -6.47 -8.36 5.85
CA TYR A 85 -6.83 -7.22 5.00
C TYR A 85 -6.28 -7.39 3.58
N THR A 86 -7.03 -6.93 2.60
CA THR A 86 -6.61 -6.95 1.19
C THR A 86 -6.04 -5.61 0.73
N HIS A 87 -6.44 -4.54 1.40
CA HIS A 87 -6.05 -3.17 1.08
C HIS A 87 -5.69 -2.42 2.34
N ILE A 88 -4.84 -1.43 2.20
CA ILE A 88 -4.41 -0.56 3.29
C ILE A 88 -4.38 0.88 2.80
N GLU A 89 -4.87 1.81 3.60
CA GLU A 89 -4.79 3.22 3.24
C GLU A 89 -3.35 3.73 3.29
N GLY A 90 -2.93 4.38 2.23
CA GLY A 90 -1.58 4.89 2.11
C GLY A 90 -1.50 6.12 1.23
N VAL A 91 -0.34 6.75 1.26
CA VAL A 91 -0.02 7.94 0.47
C VAL A 91 1.17 7.61 -0.42
N ILE A 92 1.07 7.96 -1.69
CA ILE A 92 2.20 7.82 -2.61
C ILE A 92 3.10 9.03 -2.44
N ILE A 93 4.35 8.76 -2.08
CA ILE A 93 5.40 9.78 -2.01
C ILE A 93 6.41 9.50 -3.12
N ASN A 94 6.71 10.52 -3.91
CA ASN A 94 7.74 10.40 -4.94
C ASN A 94 8.87 11.36 -4.65
N GLU A 95 10.09 10.89 -4.85
CA GLU A 95 11.24 11.78 -4.78
C GLU A 95 11.19 12.74 -5.95
N ARG A 96 11.26 14.01 -5.62
CA ARG A 96 11.49 15.04 -6.62
C ARG A 96 12.97 15.36 -6.61
N THR A 97 13.56 15.12 -7.71
CA THR A 97 14.93 15.56 -7.96
C THR A 97 14.92 16.94 -8.59
#